data_a8ee4843135526b39e50a1cb2a60ebb9
#
_entry.id   a8ee4843135526b39e50a1cb2a60ebb9
#
_cell.length_a   1.000
_cell.length_b   1.000
_cell.length_c   1.000
_cell.angle_alpha   90.00
_cell.angle_beta   90.00
_cell.angle_gamma   90.00
#
_symmetry.space_group_name_H-M   'P 1'
#
loop_
_entity.id
_entity.type
_entity.pdbx_description
1 polymer ?
#
loop_
_entity_poly.entity_id
_entity_poly.type
_entity_poly.pdbx_seq_one_letter_code
_entity_poly.pdbx_strand_id
1 'polypeptide(L)'
;MSATSDPPLVGRALELRAIAESRSAGGVGFVLAGPTGVGKTRLARAALAEAEQAGAAPLWVQATRSAAAIPLGAMAGVFPAGVASDDPLTLLRTSAQALAEHAGRRQLVLGVDDAQLLDQTSAALVLHLARSSAAFIVVTLRTREPCPDAITALWKDAGAQRLGLGALDEPETEQLLEAVVGGSVERGARDWIWRLSRGNALYVTELVHGLLAEGTLRCRDGLWRMSGPPRVPTSLAELVSARIESLGDGVRSSLELLALGEPLRLSEITRLESVESLVIAETERLITVDETTTDPVLRLAHPLYGEAIQAAMPALRARALRIRLAEALQPDASVTPEASLRVARWLLEAGESVPPALLGDAAQAAIATGDPELGGRLAERAIEAGGGVEARLLVARSLAARNRFDDAAAALAGAEQMIETPDTAVTYLQ
;
A
#
# COMPACT_ATOMS: atom_id res chain seq x y z
N MET A 1 -23.30 1.96 -25.06
CA MET A 1 -22.06 2.74 -24.88
C MET A 1 -21.49 2.33 -23.55
N SER A 2 -20.27 1.80 -23.51
CA SER A 2 -19.61 1.39 -22.26
C SER A 2 -19.16 2.64 -21.49
N ALA A 3 -19.35 2.63 -20.18
CA ALA A 3 -18.72 3.61 -19.29
C ALA A 3 -17.21 3.64 -19.57
N THR A 4 -16.65 4.84 -19.63
CA THR A 4 -15.21 5.01 -19.91
C THR A 4 -14.40 4.37 -18.80
N SER A 5 -13.45 3.56 -19.21
CA SER A 5 -12.62 2.70 -18.32
C SER A 5 -11.78 3.48 -17.31
N ASP A 6 -11.48 4.74 -17.61
CA ASP A 6 -10.74 5.63 -16.72
C ASP A 6 -11.18 7.08 -17.01
N PRO A 7 -12.11 7.68 -16.23
CA PRO A 7 -12.62 9.01 -16.49
C PRO A 7 -11.48 10.05 -16.44
N PRO A 8 -11.53 11.15 -17.23
CA PRO A 8 -10.49 12.17 -17.24
C PRO A 8 -10.33 12.83 -15.85
N LEU A 9 -9.18 13.46 -15.62
CA LEU A 9 -8.97 14.30 -14.45
C LEU A 9 -9.79 15.56 -14.61
N VAL A 10 -10.73 15.80 -13.71
CA VAL A 10 -11.63 16.98 -13.74
C VAL A 10 -11.32 17.89 -12.55
N GLY A 11 -11.42 19.19 -12.75
CA GLY A 11 -11.33 20.20 -11.70
C GLY A 11 -9.94 20.38 -11.06
N ARG A 12 -8.87 19.84 -11.68
CA ARG A 12 -7.51 19.82 -11.09
C ARG A 12 -6.42 20.36 -12.02
N ALA A 13 -6.80 21.16 -13.01
CA ALA A 13 -5.85 21.65 -14.00
C ALA A 13 -4.82 22.64 -13.42
N LEU A 14 -5.21 23.43 -12.42
CA LEU A 14 -4.32 24.38 -11.75
C LEU A 14 -3.29 23.64 -10.90
N GLU A 15 -3.72 22.65 -10.15
CA GLU A 15 -2.86 21.82 -9.31
C GLU A 15 -1.86 21.03 -10.17
N LEU A 16 -2.31 20.42 -11.27
CA LEU A 16 -1.45 19.67 -12.17
C LEU A 16 -0.37 20.57 -12.78
N ARG A 17 -0.76 21.78 -13.23
CA ARG A 17 0.17 22.78 -13.76
C ARG A 17 1.19 23.21 -12.70
N ALA A 18 0.77 23.48 -11.47
CA ALA A 18 1.67 23.87 -10.38
C ALA A 18 2.73 22.79 -10.09
N ILE A 19 2.33 21.51 -10.15
CA ILE A 19 3.25 20.37 -9.97
C ILE A 19 4.28 20.34 -11.12
N ALA A 20 3.83 20.49 -12.37
CA ALA A 20 4.70 20.48 -13.55
C ALA A 20 5.69 21.64 -13.56
N GLU A 21 5.23 22.85 -13.25
CA GLU A 21 6.07 24.06 -13.15
C GLU A 21 7.13 23.92 -12.06
N SER A 22 6.75 23.47 -10.86
CA SER A 22 7.69 23.24 -9.77
C SER A 22 8.75 22.19 -10.11
N ARG A 23 8.33 21.07 -10.74
CA ARG A 23 9.25 20.03 -11.20
C ARG A 23 10.27 20.58 -12.20
N SER A 24 9.81 21.35 -13.17
CA SER A 24 10.67 21.95 -14.21
C SER A 24 11.62 23.01 -13.62
N ALA A 25 11.25 23.66 -12.54
CA ALA A 25 12.08 24.62 -11.82
C ALA A 25 13.06 23.97 -10.82
N GLY A 26 13.15 22.64 -10.75
CA GLY A 26 14.01 21.93 -9.80
C GLY A 26 13.49 21.89 -8.38
N GLY A 27 12.19 22.03 -8.18
CA GLY A 27 11.56 21.90 -6.87
C GLY A 27 11.71 20.50 -6.27
N VAL A 28 11.45 20.38 -4.98
CA VAL A 28 11.58 19.13 -4.22
C VAL A 28 10.39 18.19 -4.46
N GLY A 29 9.18 18.73 -4.53
CA GLY A 29 7.97 17.93 -4.73
C GLY A 29 6.72 18.49 -4.10
N PHE A 30 5.67 17.65 -4.09
CA PHE A 30 4.34 17.99 -3.56
C PHE A 30 3.81 16.94 -2.58
N VAL A 31 3.15 17.45 -1.56
CA VAL A 31 2.35 16.67 -0.62
C VAL A 31 0.87 16.98 -0.86
N LEU A 32 0.16 16.07 -1.49
CA LEU A 32 -1.26 16.20 -1.81
C LEU A 32 -2.09 15.71 -0.62
N ALA A 33 -2.58 16.63 0.19
CA ALA A 33 -3.33 16.31 1.41
C ALA A 33 -4.83 16.56 1.22
N GLY A 34 -5.66 15.65 1.69
CA GLY A 34 -7.12 15.81 1.61
C GLY A 34 -7.88 14.60 2.13
N PRO A 35 -9.22 14.69 2.27
CA PRO A 35 -10.07 13.58 2.64
C PRO A 35 -9.96 12.40 1.65
N THR A 36 -10.46 11.25 2.07
CA THR A 36 -10.57 10.07 1.18
C THR A 36 -11.51 10.38 0.02
N GLY A 37 -11.14 9.92 -1.18
CA GLY A 37 -12.01 9.99 -2.36
C GLY A 37 -12.02 11.31 -3.13
N VAL A 38 -11.25 12.34 -2.73
CA VAL A 38 -11.21 13.65 -3.42
C VAL A 38 -10.32 13.68 -4.67
N GLY A 39 -9.73 12.55 -5.07
CA GLY A 39 -8.94 12.45 -6.30
C GLY A 39 -7.43 12.67 -6.13
N LYS A 40 -6.87 12.60 -4.90
CA LYS A 40 -5.41 12.75 -4.66
C LYS A 40 -4.56 11.81 -5.51
N THR A 41 -4.86 10.51 -5.44
CA THR A 41 -4.17 9.45 -6.20
C THR A 41 -4.23 9.71 -7.69
N ARG A 42 -5.39 10.15 -8.17
CA ARG A 42 -5.57 10.44 -9.59
C ARG A 42 -4.73 11.63 -10.05
N LEU A 43 -4.73 12.73 -9.28
CA LEU A 43 -3.88 13.89 -9.55
C LEU A 43 -2.40 13.50 -9.52
N ALA A 44 -1.98 12.72 -8.53
CA ALA A 44 -0.59 12.24 -8.45
C ALA A 44 -0.20 11.41 -9.67
N ARG A 45 -1.05 10.46 -10.09
CA ARG A 45 -0.80 9.64 -11.28
C ARG A 45 -0.77 10.47 -12.56
N ALA A 46 -1.67 11.46 -12.69
CA ALA A 46 -1.66 12.38 -13.84
C ALA A 46 -0.36 13.20 -13.89
N ALA A 47 0.12 13.67 -12.74
CA ALA A 47 1.38 14.39 -12.65
C ALA A 47 2.59 13.51 -13.03
N LEU A 48 2.59 12.23 -12.65
CA LEU A 48 3.63 11.28 -13.06
C LEU A 48 3.57 10.99 -14.57
N ALA A 49 2.38 10.80 -15.12
CA ALA A 49 2.20 10.57 -16.56
C ALA A 49 2.67 11.78 -17.39
N GLU A 50 2.37 13.00 -16.95
CA GLU A 50 2.86 14.23 -17.59
C GLU A 50 4.39 14.35 -17.46
N ALA A 51 4.96 13.97 -16.33
CA ALA A 51 6.41 13.92 -16.14
C ALA A 51 7.09 12.91 -17.08
N GLU A 52 6.49 11.74 -17.28
CA GLU A 52 6.96 10.71 -18.21
C GLU A 52 6.96 11.21 -19.67
N GLN A 53 5.88 11.85 -20.09
CA GLN A 53 5.79 12.48 -21.41
C GLN A 53 6.85 13.56 -21.60
N ALA A 54 7.26 14.23 -20.52
CA ALA A 54 8.37 15.19 -20.51
C ALA A 54 9.76 14.54 -20.37
N GLY A 55 9.88 13.19 -20.45
CA GLY A 55 11.13 12.45 -20.44
C GLY A 55 11.67 12.08 -19.06
N ALA A 56 10.91 12.25 -17.98
CA ALA A 56 11.29 11.79 -16.65
C ALA A 56 11.14 10.26 -16.52
N ALA A 57 11.63 9.68 -15.42
CA ALA A 57 11.45 8.28 -15.04
C ALA A 57 10.48 8.23 -13.86
N PRO A 58 9.18 7.99 -14.09
CA PRO A 58 8.20 7.88 -13.03
C PRO A 58 8.34 6.54 -12.31
N LEU A 59 8.11 6.57 -11.01
CA LEU A 59 8.03 5.39 -10.17
C LEU A 59 6.83 5.55 -9.24
N TRP A 60 5.99 4.52 -9.17
CA TRP A 60 4.81 4.55 -8.33
C TRP A 60 4.89 3.52 -7.20
N VAL A 61 4.67 3.98 -5.99
CA VAL A 61 4.61 3.18 -4.77
C VAL A 61 3.25 3.37 -4.11
N GLN A 62 2.59 2.29 -3.76
CA GLN A 62 1.35 2.32 -3.00
C GLN A 62 1.60 1.79 -1.59
N ALA A 63 1.48 2.66 -0.59
CA ALA A 63 1.57 2.22 0.79
C ALA A 63 0.26 1.58 1.23
N THR A 64 0.38 0.48 1.98
CA THR A 64 -0.77 -0.26 2.51
C THR A 64 -0.54 -0.61 3.98
N ARG A 65 -1.61 -0.84 4.74
CA ARG A 65 -1.49 -1.28 6.14
C ARG A 65 -0.75 -2.60 6.28
N SER A 66 -0.93 -3.50 5.32
CA SER A 66 -0.23 -4.80 5.31
C SER A 66 1.27 -4.64 5.13
N ALA A 67 1.69 -3.73 4.25
CA ALA A 67 3.11 -3.43 4.01
C ALA A 67 3.75 -2.61 5.14
N ALA A 68 2.96 -1.83 5.89
CA ALA A 68 3.44 -0.95 6.96
C ALA A 68 4.19 -1.67 8.11
N ALA A 69 3.96 -2.97 8.27
CA ALA A 69 4.66 -3.76 9.29
C ALA A 69 5.97 -4.38 8.80
N ILE A 70 6.31 -4.19 7.53
CA ILE A 70 7.51 -4.77 6.91
C ILE A 70 8.42 -3.61 6.51
N PRO A 71 9.66 -3.52 7.03
CA PRO A 71 10.61 -2.50 6.60
C PRO A 71 10.80 -2.53 5.09
N LEU A 72 10.72 -1.36 4.45
CA LEU A 72 10.66 -1.20 2.99
C LEU A 72 9.55 -1.99 2.29
N GLY A 73 8.54 -2.48 3.01
CA GLY A 73 7.49 -3.32 2.47
C GLY A 73 6.69 -2.67 1.34
N ALA A 74 6.41 -1.37 1.45
CA ALA A 74 5.75 -0.62 0.39
C ALA A 74 6.61 -0.51 -0.89
N MET A 75 7.93 -0.63 -0.76
CA MET A 75 8.91 -0.47 -1.84
C MET A 75 9.47 -1.80 -2.34
N ALA A 76 9.08 -2.94 -1.77
CA ALA A 76 9.62 -4.26 -2.10
C ALA A 76 9.51 -4.62 -3.59
N GLY A 77 8.46 -4.16 -4.28
CA GLY A 77 8.29 -4.38 -5.72
C GLY A 77 9.16 -3.50 -6.62
N VAL A 78 9.89 -2.54 -6.06
CA VAL A 78 10.67 -1.54 -6.79
C VAL A 78 12.16 -1.85 -6.76
N PHE A 79 12.62 -2.55 -5.71
CA PHE A 79 14.01 -2.89 -5.57
C PHE A 79 14.37 -4.21 -6.28
N PRO A 80 15.56 -4.29 -6.94
CA PRO A 80 16.11 -5.56 -7.34
C PRO A 80 16.40 -6.43 -6.10
N ALA A 81 16.32 -7.75 -6.26
CA ALA A 81 16.66 -8.69 -5.20
C ALA A 81 18.08 -8.41 -4.65
N GLY A 82 18.21 -8.32 -3.31
CA GLY A 82 19.52 -8.16 -2.66
C GLY A 82 19.76 -6.81 -1.97
N VAL A 83 18.80 -5.90 -1.94
CA VAL A 83 18.90 -4.68 -1.10
C VAL A 83 18.56 -5.05 0.34
N ALA A 84 19.55 -5.49 1.09
CA ALA A 84 19.45 -5.76 2.53
C ALA A 84 20.72 -5.29 3.22
N SER A 85 20.59 -4.74 4.43
CA SER A 85 21.73 -4.33 5.27
C SER A 85 21.27 -4.26 6.71
N ASP A 86 22.13 -4.67 7.63
CA ASP A 86 21.92 -4.53 9.09
C ASP A 86 22.15 -3.08 9.57
N ASP A 87 22.80 -2.24 8.75
CA ASP A 87 23.00 -0.83 9.03
C ASP A 87 21.97 0.04 8.31
N PRO A 88 21.10 0.78 9.04
CA PRO A 88 20.05 1.62 8.47
C PRO A 88 20.57 2.68 7.49
N LEU A 89 21.75 3.26 7.73
CA LEU A 89 22.31 4.27 6.83
C LEU A 89 22.77 3.66 5.51
N THR A 90 23.40 2.49 5.57
CA THR A 90 23.79 1.73 4.38
C THR A 90 22.57 1.30 3.59
N LEU A 91 21.51 0.82 4.28
CA LEU A 91 20.26 0.46 3.65
C LEU A 91 19.64 1.64 2.88
N LEU A 92 19.55 2.82 3.50
CA LEU A 92 19.03 4.03 2.83
C LEU A 92 19.86 4.41 1.61
N ARG A 93 21.20 4.36 1.70
CA ARG A 93 22.09 4.72 0.58
C ARG A 93 21.99 3.74 -0.57
N THR A 94 22.03 2.44 -0.30
CA THR A 94 21.92 1.40 -1.34
C THR A 94 20.56 1.42 -2.00
N SER A 95 19.48 1.67 -1.24
CA SER A 95 18.14 1.84 -1.79
C SER A 95 18.04 3.08 -2.69
N ALA A 96 18.58 4.22 -2.25
CA ALA A 96 18.60 5.45 -3.06
C ALA A 96 19.42 5.27 -4.34
N GLN A 97 20.54 4.58 -4.26
CA GLN A 97 21.38 4.28 -5.41
C GLN A 97 20.64 3.36 -6.41
N ALA A 98 19.98 2.30 -5.95
CA ALA A 98 19.21 1.41 -6.80
C ALA A 98 18.09 2.15 -7.56
N LEU A 99 17.42 3.10 -6.91
CA LEU A 99 16.42 3.95 -7.56
C LEU A 99 17.05 4.92 -8.58
N ALA A 100 18.20 5.48 -8.28
CA ALA A 100 18.94 6.34 -9.22
C ALA A 100 19.42 5.55 -10.45
N GLU A 101 19.90 4.33 -10.27
CA GLU A 101 20.29 3.42 -11.36
C GLU A 101 19.09 3.05 -12.24
N HIS A 102 17.91 2.82 -11.64
CA HIS A 102 16.67 2.60 -12.37
C HIS A 102 16.28 3.80 -13.25
N ALA A 103 16.43 5.01 -12.74
CA ALA A 103 16.15 6.23 -13.52
C ALA A 103 17.20 6.50 -14.61
N GLY A 104 18.42 6.04 -14.43
CA GLY A 104 19.54 6.28 -15.34
C GLY A 104 19.88 7.77 -15.43
N ARG A 105 19.79 8.36 -16.65
CA ARG A 105 20.03 9.79 -16.87
C ARG A 105 18.78 10.65 -16.78
N ARG A 106 17.61 10.04 -16.57
CA ARG A 106 16.34 10.75 -16.49
C ARG A 106 16.09 11.25 -15.05
N GLN A 107 15.31 12.30 -14.92
CA GLN A 107 14.86 12.76 -13.60
C GLN A 107 13.95 11.69 -12.99
N LEU A 108 14.29 11.19 -11.82
CA LEU A 108 13.39 10.30 -11.06
C LEU A 108 12.21 11.11 -10.51
N VAL A 109 11.00 10.63 -10.76
CA VAL A 109 9.77 11.18 -10.16
C VAL A 109 9.10 10.07 -9.35
N LEU A 110 9.16 10.19 -8.03
CA LEU A 110 8.60 9.19 -7.13
C LEU A 110 7.21 9.60 -6.66
N GLY A 111 6.20 8.84 -7.06
CA GLY A 111 4.85 8.92 -6.54
C GLY A 111 4.64 7.94 -5.38
N VAL A 112 4.12 8.41 -4.26
CA VAL A 112 3.78 7.56 -3.12
C VAL A 112 2.33 7.80 -2.72
N ASP A 113 1.49 6.77 -2.89
CA ASP A 113 0.09 6.86 -2.49
C ASP A 113 -0.11 6.45 -1.04
N ASP A 114 -0.99 7.17 -0.34
CA ASP A 114 -1.32 6.96 1.07
C ASP A 114 -0.06 6.89 1.98
N ALA A 115 0.85 7.85 1.82
CA ALA A 115 2.15 7.88 2.51
C ALA A 115 2.06 7.85 4.05
N GLN A 116 0.89 8.12 4.64
CA GLN A 116 0.65 7.91 6.07
C GLN A 116 0.71 6.43 6.49
N LEU A 117 0.62 5.51 5.52
CA LEU A 117 0.72 4.06 5.75
C LEU A 117 2.13 3.50 5.53
N LEU A 118 3.12 4.35 5.24
CA LEU A 118 4.50 3.89 5.11
C LEU A 118 5.07 3.43 6.45
N ASP A 119 5.87 2.38 6.41
CA ASP A 119 6.79 2.04 7.49
C ASP A 119 7.85 3.12 7.67
N GLN A 120 8.52 3.13 8.84
CA GLN A 120 9.51 4.16 9.18
C GLN A 120 10.68 4.20 8.21
N THR A 121 11.14 3.04 7.73
CA THR A 121 12.28 2.92 6.81
C THR A 121 11.93 3.45 5.42
N SER A 122 10.77 3.08 4.89
CA SER A 122 10.24 3.64 3.63
C SER A 122 10.06 5.16 3.72
N ALA A 123 9.50 5.66 4.82
CA ALA A 123 9.30 7.08 5.03
C ALA A 123 10.63 7.85 5.11
N ALA A 124 11.64 7.29 5.80
CA ALA A 124 12.98 7.86 5.86
C ALA A 124 13.67 7.90 4.49
N LEU A 125 13.47 6.85 3.68
CA LEU A 125 13.99 6.82 2.30
C LEU A 125 13.37 7.93 1.43
N VAL A 126 12.06 8.12 1.49
CA VAL A 126 11.38 9.19 0.73
C VAL A 126 11.93 10.57 1.13
N LEU A 127 12.12 10.82 2.43
CA LEU A 127 12.72 12.06 2.92
C LEU A 127 14.18 12.21 2.48
N HIS A 128 14.96 11.12 2.49
CA HIS A 128 16.34 11.14 2.03
C HIS A 128 16.43 11.50 0.54
N LEU A 129 15.61 10.90 -0.32
CA LEU A 129 15.54 11.21 -1.75
C LEU A 129 15.14 12.68 -2.00
N ALA A 130 14.20 13.22 -1.22
CA ALA A 130 13.80 14.60 -1.28
C ALA A 130 14.94 15.56 -0.92
N ARG A 131 15.62 15.32 0.22
CA ARG A 131 16.70 16.18 0.70
C ARG A 131 17.96 16.14 -0.15
N SER A 132 18.27 15.00 -0.75
CA SER A 132 19.40 14.83 -1.68
C SER A 132 19.09 15.30 -3.09
N SER A 133 17.88 15.77 -3.37
CA SER A 133 17.39 16.10 -4.72
C SER A 133 17.56 14.94 -5.73
N ALA A 134 17.59 13.71 -5.23
CA ALA A 134 17.72 12.51 -6.05
C ALA A 134 16.40 12.17 -6.78
N ALA A 135 15.26 12.66 -6.28
CA ALA A 135 13.96 12.47 -6.91
C ALA A 135 13.06 13.69 -6.69
N PHE A 136 12.18 13.97 -7.66
CA PHE A 136 11.01 14.83 -7.43
C PHE A 136 9.90 13.99 -6.78
N ILE A 137 9.37 14.43 -5.64
CA ILE A 137 8.48 13.63 -4.81
C ILE A 137 7.03 14.09 -4.98
N VAL A 138 6.11 13.17 -5.23
CA VAL A 138 4.66 13.43 -5.19
C VAL A 138 4.01 12.43 -4.25
N VAL A 139 3.64 12.87 -3.05
CA VAL A 139 3.01 12.00 -2.05
C VAL A 139 1.56 12.38 -1.82
N THR A 140 0.70 11.39 -1.59
CA THR A 140 -0.67 11.63 -1.14
C THR A 140 -0.79 11.33 0.35
N LEU A 141 -1.60 12.14 1.04
CA LEU A 141 -1.89 11.99 2.47
C LEU A 141 -3.39 12.11 2.73
N ARG A 142 -3.88 11.35 3.70
CA ARG A 142 -5.21 11.57 4.28
C ARG A 142 -5.10 12.58 5.42
N THR A 143 -5.91 13.63 5.34
CA THR A 143 -6.03 14.58 6.45
C THR A 143 -6.61 13.89 7.68
N ARG A 144 -6.09 14.24 8.88
CA ARG A 144 -6.48 13.71 10.19
C ARG A 144 -6.01 12.30 10.52
N GLU A 145 -5.27 11.63 9.64
CA GLU A 145 -4.60 10.39 10.00
C GLU A 145 -3.17 10.66 10.51
N PRO A 146 -2.68 9.89 11.50
CA PRO A 146 -1.29 9.96 11.92
C PRO A 146 -0.37 9.70 10.72
N CYS A 147 0.73 10.44 10.66
CA CYS A 147 1.68 10.37 9.56
C CYS A 147 3.09 10.22 10.14
N PRO A 148 3.98 9.40 9.55
CA PRO A 148 5.37 9.32 9.96
C PRO A 148 6.04 10.69 9.97
N ASP A 149 6.90 10.96 10.97
CA ASP A 149 7.59 12.23 11.10
C ASP A 149 8.44 12.57 9.87
N ALA A 150 9.07 11.56 9.26
CA ALA A 150 9.84 11.74 8.02
C ALA A 150 8.97 12.27 6.86
N ILE A 151 7.73 11.82 6.74
CA ILE A 151 6.81 12.34 5.72
C ILE A 151 6.38 13.77 6.08
N THR A 152 6.14 14.04 7.36
CA THR A 152 5.83 15.40 7.83
C THR A 152 6.99 16.37 7.54
N ALA A 153 8.23 15.94 7.67
CA ALA A 153 9.42 16.71 7.37
C ALA A 153 9.56 17.10 5.88
N LEU A 154 8.89 16.42 4.95
CA LEU A 154 8.91 16.77 3.53
C LEU A 154 8.49 18.24 3.30
N TRP A 155 7.37 18.65 3.89
CA TRP A 155 6.87 20.02 3.70
C TRP A 155 7.32 21.00 4.80
N LYS A 156 7.73 20.53 5.98
CA LYS A 156 8.21 21.40 7.05
C LYS A 156 9.68 21.79 6.87
N ASP A 157 10.51 20.82 6.45
CA ASP A 157 11.97 20.95 6.54
C ASP A 157 12.68 20.73 5.20
N ALA A 158 12.09 19.96 4.26
CA ALA A 158 12.75 19.62 3.00
C ALA A 158 12.33 20.48 1.81
N GLY A 159 11.32 21.36 1.97
CA GLY A 159 10.89 22.31 0.95
C GLY A 159 9.86 21.79 -0.06
N ALA A 160 9.26 20.62 0.17
CA ALA A 160 8.12 20.19 -0.63
C ALA A 160 6.90 21.09 -0.38
N GLN A 161 6.13 21.37 -1.42
CA GLN A 161 4.92 22.15 -1.30
C GLN A 161 3.75 21.28 -0.81
N ARG A 162 2.96 21.78 0.14
CA ARG A 162 1.75 21.09 0.59
C ARG A 162 0.53 21.68 -0.07
N LEU A 163 -0.21 20.84 -0.79
CA LEU A 163 -1.43 21.20 -1.50
C LEU A 163 -2.64 20.53 -0.83
N GLY A 164 -3.58 21.34 -0.35
CA GLY A 164 -4.84 20.86 0.21
C GLY A 164 -5.87 20.61 -0.88
N LEU A 165 -6.29 19.37 -1.06
CA LEU A 165 -7.34 18.99 -2.01
C LEU A 165 -8.69 18.88 -1.31
N GLY A 166 -9.65 19.66 -1.73
CA GLY A 166 -11.05 19.57 -1.33
C GLY A 166 -11.89 18.69 -2.25
N ALA A 167 -13.16 18.56 -1.91
CA ALA A 167 -14.15 17.99 -2.81
C ALA A 167 -14.29 18.86 -4.08
N LEU A 168 -14.78 18.26 -5.16
CA LEU A 168 -15.14 18.96 -6.39
C LEU A 168 -16.33 19.89 -6.09
N ASP A 169 -16.44 20.99 -6.82
CA ASP A 169 -17.65 21.79 -6.80
C ASP A 169 -18.76 21.17 -7.67
N GLU A 170 -19.93 21.80 -7.70
CA GLU A 170 -21.09 21.27 -8.44
C GLU A 170 -20.82 21.18 -9.95
N PRO A 171 -20.29 22.21 -10.64
CA PRO A 171 -19.90 22.14 -12.05
C PRO A 171 -18.84 21.06 -12.35
N GLU A 172 -17.83 20.93 -11.50
CA GLU A 172 -16.78 19.92 -11.64
C GLU A 172 -17.34 18.52 -11.43
N THR A 173 -18.29 18.36 -10.50
CA THR A 173 -18.98 17.09 -10.25
C THR A 173 -19.84 16.71 -11.45
N GLU A 174 -20.52 17.66 -12.08
CA GLU A 174 -21.26 17.43 -13.32
C GLU A 174 -20.34 16.98 -14.44
N GLN A 175 -19.20 17.65 -14.64
CA GLN A 175 -18.20 17.25 -15.63
C GLN A 175 -17.68 15.83 -15.38
N LEU A 176 -17.39 15.48 -14.11
CA LEU A 176 -16.97 14.13 -13.75
C LEU A 176 -18.06 13.10 -14.09
N LEU A 177 -19.30 13.39 -13.70
CA LEU A 177 -20.45 12.52 -13.93
C LEU A 177 -20.65 12.26 -15.44
N GLU A 178 -20.67 13.33 -16.24
CA GLU A 178 -20.81 13.22 -17.71
C GLU A 178 -19.63 12.48 -18.36
N ALA A 179 -18.42 12.65 -17.82
CA ALA A 179 -17.24 11.93 -18.28
C ALA A 179 -17.32 10.43 -17.97
N VAL A 180 -17.86 10.05 -16.81
CA VAL A 180 -18.01 8.65 -16.38
C VAL A 180 -19.07 7.93 -17.25
N VAL A 181 -20.21 8.58 -17.50
CA VAL A 181 -21.29 7.95 -18.27
C VAL A 181 -21.12 8.11 -19.80
N GLY A 182 -20.21 9.00 -20.23
CA GLY A 182 -19.96 9.29 -21.63
C GLY A 182 -21.09 10.04 -22.31
N GLY A 183 -21.78 10.95 -21.61
CA GLY A 183 -22.88 11.75 -22.16
C GLY A 183 -23.59 12.60 -21.10
N SER A 184 -24.51 13.44 -21.56
CA SER A 184 -25.25 14.36 -20.67
C SER A 184 -26.22 13.61 -19.77
N VAL A 185 -26.35 14.11 -18.54
CA VAL A 185 -27.19 13.54 -17.47
C VAL A 185 -28.34 14.49 -17.14
N GLU A 186 -29.53 13.98 -16.97
CA GLU A 186 -30.69 14.79 -16.58
C GLU A 186 -30.48 15.50 -15.23
N ARG A 187 -31.08 16.68 -15.08
CA ARG A 187 -30.90 17.52 -13.90
C ARG A 187 -31.24 16.77 -12.61
N GLY A 188 -32.34 16.03 -12.56
CA GLY A 188 -32.74 15.31 -11.36
C GLY A 188 -31.71 14.28 -10.88
N ALA A 189 -31.06 13.58 -11.81
CA ALA A 189 -29.99 12.65 -11.51
C ALA A 189 -28.71 13.37 -11.03
N ARG A 190 -28.36 14.51 -11.68
CA ARG A 190 -27.21 15.34 -11.28
C ARG A 190 -27.39 15.88 -9.87
N ASP A 191 -28.53 16.52 -9.60
CA ASP A 191 -28.86 17.10 -8.29
C ASP A 191 -28.83 16.05 -7.19
N TRP A 192 -29.29 14.84 -7.49
CA TRP A 192 -29.30 13.73 -6.53
C TRP A 192 -27.88 13.21 -6.26
N ILE A 193 -27.07 12.96 -7.30
CA ILE A 193 -25.69 12.48 -7.16
C ILE A 193 -24.85 13.54 -6.44
N TRP A 194 -25.01 14.82 -6.78
CA TRP A 194 -24.34 15.92 -6.11
C TRP A 194 -24.64 15.98 -4.61
N ARG A 195 -25.92 15.90 -4.26
CA ARG A 195 -26.34 15.94 -2.84
C ARG A 195 -25.76 14.78 -2.03
N LEU A 196 -25.64 13.60 -2.60
CA LEU A 196 -25.10 12.42 -1.92
C LEU A 196 -23.59 12.42 -1.86
N SER A 197 -22.94 12.73 -2.97
CA SER A 197 -21.48 12.71 -3.06
C SER A 197 -20.83 13.91 -2.40
N ARG A 198 -21.54 15.05 -2.36
CA ARG A 198 -20.99 16.36 -1.95
C ARG A 198 -19.66 16.66 -2.63
N GLY A 199 -19.54 16.32 -3.90
CA GLY A 199 -18.33 16.52 -4.69
C GLY A 199 -17.18 15.56 -4.41
N ASN A 200 -17.40 14.51 -3.60
CA ASN A 200 -16.40 13.47 -3.44
C ASN A 200 -16.33 12.63 -4.70
N ALA A 201 -15.22 12.74 -5.45
CA ALA A 201 -15.06 12.09 -6.75
C ALA A 201 -15.23 10.56 -6.70
N LEU A 202 -14.78 9.92 -5.63
CA LEU A 202 -14.98 8.49 -5.44
C LEU A 202 -16.46 8.15 -5.27
N TYR A 203 -17.18 8.91 -4.45
CA TYR A 203 -18.63 8.70 -4.26
C TYR A 203 -19.40 8.93 -5.55
N VAL A 204 -19.05 9.94 -6.35
CA VAL A 204 -19.66 10.15 -7.67
C VAL A 204 -19.46 8.93 -8.54
N THR A 205 -18.24 8.45 -8.64
CA THR A 205 -17.89 7.32 -9.50
C THR A 205 -18.57 6.03 -9.05
N GLU A 206 -18.53 5.71 -7.76
CA GLU A 206 -19.15 4.50 -7.20
C GLU A 206 -20.68 4.54 -7.27
N LEU A 207 -21.30 5.70 -7.02
CA LEU A 207 -22.73 5.88 -7.18
C LEU A 207 -23.16 5.64 -8.63
N VAL A 208 -22.44 6.24 -9.60
CA VAL A 208 -22.74 6.05 -11.02
C VAL A 208 -22.59 4.59 -11.43
N HIS A 209 -21.51 3.93 -11.03
CA HIS A 209 -21.29 2.52 -11.33
C HIS A 209 -22.39 1.64 -10.73
N GLY A 210 -22.77 1.89 -9.47
CA GLY A 210 -23.88 1.17 -8.84
C GLY A 210 -25.20 1.36 -9.57
N LEU A 211 -25.56 2.61 -9.92
CA LEU A 211 -26.79 2.93 -10.66
C LEU A 211 -26.83 2.33 -12.06
N LEU A 212 -25.66 2.27 -12.74
CA LEU A 212 -25.54 1.63 -14.05
C LEU A 212 -25.69 0.10 -13.94
N ALA A 213 -25.06 -0.51 -12.95
CA ALA A 213 -25.13 -1.96 -12.70
C ALA A 213 -26.55 -2.41 -12.36
N GLU A 214 -27.26 -1.65 -11.53
CA GLU A 214 -28.66 -1.91 -11.20
C GLU A 214 -29.64 -1.54 -12.33
N GLY A 215 -29.15 -0.91 -13.41
CA GLY A 215 -29.99 -0.42 -14.51
C GLY A 215 -30.93 0.71 -14.09
N THR A 216 -30.66 1.38 -12.98
CA THR A 216 -31.42 2.53 -12.48
C THR A 216 -31.06 3.80 -13.27
N LEU A 217 -29.80 3.95 -13.70
CA LEU A 217 -29.36 5.01 -14.61
C LEU A 217 -29.29 4.45 -16.03
N ARG A 218 -30.10 4.99 -16.94
CA ARG A 218 -30.23 4.50 -18.34
C ARG A 218 -30.13 5.64 -19.32
N CYS A 219 -29.45 5.39 -20.45
CA CYS A 219 -29.43 6.31 -21.59
C CYS A 219 -30.68 6.12 -22.43
N ARG A 220 -31.45 7.21 -22.63
CA ARG A 220 -32.57 7.28 -23.56
C ARG A 220 -32.44 8.57 -24.37
N ASP A 221 -32.48 8.44 -25.69
CA ASP A 221 -32.37 9.59 -26.62
C ASP A 221 -31.12 10.44 -26.39
N GLY A 222 -29.98 9.81 -26.04
CA GLY A 222 -28.72 10.50 -25.80
C GLY A 222 -28.60 11.18 -24.40
N LEU A 223 -29.64 11.06 -23.58
CA LEU A 223 -29.67 11.63 -22.23
C LEU A 223 -29.76 10.51 -21.18
N TRP A 224 -28.86 10.56 -20.17
CA TRP A 224 -28.89 9.64 -19.06
C TRP A 224 -29.95 10.07 -18.05
N ARG A 225 -30.86 9.17 -17.72
CA ARG A 225 -32.00 9.42 -16.84
C ARG A 225 -32.13 8.35 -15.77
N MET A 226 -32.59 8.75 -14.60
CA MET A 226 -32.92 7.82 -13.53
C MET A 226 -34.28 7.16 -13.78
N SER A 227 -34.34 5.84 -13.62
CA SER A 227 -35.54 5.03 -13.76
C SER A 227 -36.05 4.64 -12.36
N GLY A 228 -37.05 5.35 -11.84
CA GLY A 228 -37.64 5.12 -10.53
C GLY A 228 -37.06 5.98 -9.40
N PRO A 229 -37.58 5.84 -8.19
CA PRO A 229 -37.07 6.59 -7.04
C PRO A 229 -35.63 6.15 -6.73
N PRO A 230 -34.68 7.11 -6.60
CA PRO A 230 -33.33 6.80 -6.27
C PRO A 230 -33.26 6.16 -4.86
N ARG A 231 -32.67 4.98 -4.78
CA ARG A 231 -32.41 4.35 -3.49
C ARG A 231 -31.04 4.80 -3.01
N VAL A 232 -30.99 5.30 -1.80
CA VAL A 232 -29.76 5.70 -1.15
C VAL A 232 -28.98 4.44 -0.79
N PRO A 233 -27.75 4.25 -1.26
CA PRO A 233 -26.88 3.23 -0.71
C PRO A 233 -26.59 3.59 0.75
N THR A 234 -26.80 2.68 1.65
CA THR A 234 -26.80 2.94 3.09
C THR A 234 -25.45 3.37 3.62
N SER A 235 -24.35 2.84 3.07
CA SER A 235 -22.99 3.33 3.32
C SER A 235 -22.05 2.91 2.19
N LEU A 236 -20.91 3.55 2.06
CA LEU A 236 -19.92 3.15 1.05
C LEU A 236 -19.40 1.72 1.29
N ALA A 237 -19.28 1.30 2.54
CA ALA A 237 -18.92 -0.06 2.90
C ALA A 237 -19.99 -1.07 2.46
N GLU A 238 -21.25 -0.74 2.60
CA GLU A 238 -22.37 -1.55 2.12
C GLU A 238 -22.44 -1.57 0.59
N LEU A 239 -22.13 -0.44 -0.07
CA LEU A 239 -21.99 -0.40 -1.53
C LEU A 239 -20.88 -1.32 -2.01
N VAL A 240 -19.72 -1.26 -1.37
CA VAL A 240 -18.60 -2.15 -1.67
C VAL A 240 -18.98 -3.60 -1.39
N SER A 241 -19.60 -3.88 -0.24
CA SER A 241 -20.03 -5.23 0.13
C SER A 241 -21.09 -5.78 -0.82
N ALA A 242 -22.11 -5.01 -1.13
CA ALA A 242 -23.17 -5.42 -2.07
C ALA A 242 -22.62 -5.66 -3.49
N ARG A 243 -21.69 -4.82 -3.94
CA ARG A 243 -21.01 -5.01 -5.22
C ARG A 243 -20.20 -6.30 -5.24
N ILE A 244 -19.43 -6.57 -4.18
CA ILE A 244 -18.59 -7.77 -4.05
C ILE A 244 -19.48 -9.02 -3.97
N GLU A 245 -20.55 -8.99 -3.19
CA GLU A 245 -21.50 -10.10 -3.06
C GLU A 245 -22.16 -10.47 -4.39
N SER A 246 -22.42 -9.50 -5.25
CA SER A 246 -23.00 -9.74 -6.58
C SER A 246 -22.06 -10.48 -7.54
N LEU A 247 -20.75 -10.51 -7.27
CA LEU A 247 -19.73 -11.12 -8.13
C LEU A 247 -19.41 -12.58 -7.75
N GLY A 248 -20.00 -13.07 -6.67
CA GLY A 248 -19.86 -14.45 -6.21
C GLY A 248 -18.75 -14.65 -5.16
N ASP A 249 -18.84 -15.81 -4.48
CA ASP A 249 -18.01 -16.12 -3.31
C ASP A 249 -16.50 -16.18 -3.61
N GLY A 250 -16.11 -16.62 -4.79
CA GLY A 250 -14.70 -16.67 -5.19
C GLY A 250 -14.06 -15.29 -5.31
N VAL A 251 -14.78 -14.33 -5.92
CA VAL A 251 -14.31 -12.93 -6.02
C VAL A 251 -14.23 -12.31 -4.64
N ARG A 252 -15.25 -12.51 -3.81
CA ARG A 252 -15.27 -12.04 -2.43
C ARG A 252 -14.08 -12.56 -1.64
N SER A 253 -13.83 -13.88 -1.70
CA SER A 253 -12.70 -14.50 -0.99
C SER A 253 -11.35 -13.96 -1.47
N SER A 254 -11.18 -13.77 -2.78
CA SER A 254 -9.96 -13.16 -3.36
C SER A 254 -9.72 -11.75 -2.83
N LEU A 255 -10.76 -10.92 -2.76
CA LEU A 255 -10.67 -9.55 -2.25
C LEU A 255 -10.42 -9.51 -0.73
N GLU A 256 -11.02 -10.42 0.03
CA GLU A 256 -10.77 -10.58 1.47
C GLU A 256 -9.31 -10.98 1.75
N LEU A 257 -8.74 -11.89 0.94
CA LEU A 257 -7.32 -12.27 1.03
C LEU A 257 -6.40 -11.09 0.71
N LEU A 258 -6.69 -10.35 -0.37
CA LEU A 258 -5.94 -9.14 -0.70
C LEU A 258 -6.07 -8.07 0.39
N ALA A 259 -7.25 -7.88 0.95
CA ALA A 259 -7.46 -6.90 2.04
C ALA A 259 -6.59 -7.19 3.28
N LEU A 260 -6.26 -8.46 3.55
CA LEU A 260 -5.41 -8.87 4.68
C LEU A 260 -3.94 -9.02 4.31
N GLY A 261 -3.63 -9.29 3.04
CA GLY A 261 -2.31 -9.76 2.63
C GLY A 261 -1.59 -8.93 1.56
N GLU A 262 -2.23 -7.93 0.96
CA GLU A 262 -1.61 -7.16 -0.14
C GLU A 262 -0.29 -6.45 0.25
N PRO A 263 0.67 -6.43 -0.67
CA PRO A 263 0.61 -6.99 -2.01
C PRO A 263 0.75 -8.51 -2.03
N LEU A 264 0.01 -9.21 -2.92
CA LEU A 264 0.17 -10.63 -3.16
C LEU A 264 0.63 -10.89 -4.59
N ARG A 265 1.57 -11.83 -4.77
CA ARG A 265 1.97 -12.30 -6.09
C ARG A 265 0.90 -13.21 -6.69
N LEU A 266 0.84 -13.27 -8.02
CA LEU A 266 -0.10 -14.16 -8.70
C LEU A 266 0.11 -15.62 -8.27
N SER A 267 1.36 -16.08 -8.18
CA SER A 267 1.70 -17.41 -7.70
C SER A 267 1.28 -17.68 -6.26
N GLU A 268 1.24 -16.65 -5.40
CA GLU A 268 0.81 -16.77 -4.00
C GLU A 268 -0.71 -16.92 -3.90
N ILE A 269 -1.46 -16.02 -4.53
CA ILE A 269 -2.91 -16.00 -4.41
C ILE A 269 -3.59 -17.17 -5.16
N THR A 270 -2.99 -17.67 -6.25
CA THR A 270 -3.51 -18.80 -7.01
C THR A 270 -3.38 -20.14 -6.28
N ARG A 271 -2.61 -20.21 -5.19
CA ARG A 271 -2.62 -21.35 -4.25
C ARG A 271 -3.91 -21.41 -3.42
N LEU A 272 -4.63 -20.28 -3.31
CA LEU A 272 -5.79 -20.11 -2.44
C LEU A 272 -7.09 -19.92 -3.20
N GLU A 273 -7.03 -19.27 -4.36
CA GLU A 273 -8.19 -18.88 -5.15
C GLU A 273 -7.99 -19.17 -6.64
N SER A 274 -9.09 -19.25 -7.37
CA SER A 274 -9.04 -19.53 -8.81
C SER A 274 -8.65 -18.28 -9.62
N VAL A 275 -7.98 -18.49 -10.76
CA VAL A 275 -7.62 -17.41 -11.69
C VAL A 275 -8.88 -16.72 -12.24
N GLU A 276 -9.97 -17.47 -12.47
CA GLU A 276 -11.23 -16.91 -12.95
C GLU A 276 -11.79 -15.83 -12.01
N SER A 277 -11.71 -16.06 -10.68
CA SER A 277 -12.13 -15.09 -9.67
C SER A 277 -11.30 -13.81 -9.74
N LEU A 278 -10.00 -13.94 -9.99
CA LEU A 278 -9.08 -12.80 -10.12
C LEU A 278 -9.34 -12.03 -11.42
N VAL A 279 -9.60 -12.71 -12.53
CA VAL A 279 -9.95 -12.09 -13.81
C VAL A 279 -11.25 -11.30 -13.68
N ILE A 280 -12.25 -11.82 -12.99
CA ILE A 280 -13.49 -11.09 -12.73
C ILE A 280 -13.18 -9.86 -11.86
N ALA A 281 -12.42 -10.00 -10.79
CA ALA A 281 -12.07 -8.89 -9.90
C ALA A 281 -11.28 -7.77 -10.63
N GLU A 282 -10.41 -8.15 -11.57
CA GLU A 282 -9.67 -7.20 -12.43
C GLU A 282 -10.59 -6.51 -13.43
N THR A 283 -11.43 -7.28 -14.12
CA THR A 283 -12.42 -6.76 -15.10
C THR A 283 -13.35 -5.75 -14.44
N GLU A 284 -13.78 -6.04 -13.21
CA GLU A 284 -14.61 -5.17 -12.37
C GLU A 284 -13.80 -4.04 -11.68
N ARG A 285 -12.48 -3.97 -11.91
CA ARG A 285 -11.56 -2.95 -11.36
C ARG A 285 -11.56 -2.87 -9.85
N LEU A 286 -11.71 -3.99 -9.20
CA LEU A 286 -11.56 -4.13 -7.77
C LEU A 286 -10.12 -4.41 -7.38
N ILE A 287 -9.32 -4.93 -8.33
CA ILE A 287 -7.88 -5.14 -8.18
C ILE A 287 -7.11 -4.50 -9.34
N THR A 288 -5.82 -4.31 -9.12
CA THR A 288 -4.83 -3.93 -10.13
C THR A 288 -3.75 -4.98 -10.17
N VAL A 289 -3.27 -5.29 -11.37
CA VAL A 289 -2.20 -6.23 -11.63
C VAL A 289 -0.99 -5.46 -12.16
N ASP A 290 0.15 -5.61 -11.50
CA ASP A 290 1.43 -5.08 -11.95
C ASP A 290 2.20 -6.19 -12.66
N GLU A 291 2.26 -6.12 -13.99
CA GLU A 291 2.91 -7.08 -14.87
C GLU A 291 4.40 -6.76 -15.13
N THR A 292 4.97 -5.76 -14.44
CA THR A 292 6.37 -5.37 -14.65
C THR A 292 7.37 -6.41 -14.16
N THR A 293 6.91 -7.36 -13.34
CA THR A 293 7.69 -8.48 -12.81
C THR A 293 7.28 -9.80 -13.47
N THR A 294 8.18 -10.79 -13.48
CA THR A 294 7.93 -12.15 -13.99
C THR A 294 6.76 -12.86 -13.29
N ASP A 295 6.50 -12.51 -12.04
CA ASP A 295 5.36 -12.98 -11.25
C ASP A 295 4.51 -11.74 -10.91
N PRO A 296 3.38 -11.51 -11.58
CA PRO A 296 2.57 -10.31 -11.42
C PRO A 296 2.14 -10.08 -9.98
N VAL A 297 2.11 -8.82 -9.58
CA VAL A 297 1.73 -8.41 -8.22
C VAL A 297 0.32 -7.83 -8.22
N LEU A 298 -0.53 -8.40 -7.38
CA LEU A 298 -1.93 -8.00 -7.23
C LEU A 298 -2.11 -7.10 -6.00
N ARG A 299 -2.91 -6.06 -6.18
CA ARG A 299 -3.31 -5.12 -5.14
C ARG A 299 -4.79 -4.78 -5.28
N LEU A 300 -5.42 -4.36 -4.21
CA LEU A 300 -6.73 -3.73 -4.32
C LEU A 300 -6.62 -2.42 -5.13
N ALA A 301 -7.59 -2.17 -5.99
CA ALA A 301 -7.58 -0.99 -6.85
C ALA A 301 -7.65 0.33 -6.06
N HIS A 302 -8.17 0.28 -4.85
CA HIS A 302 -8.21 1.42 -3.94
C HIS A 302 -8.09 0.95 -2.48
N PRO A 303 -7.29 1.63 -1.63
CA PRO A 303 -7.17 1.29 -0.21
C PRO A 303 -8.50 1.27 0.55
N LEU A 304 -9.47 2.08 0.10
CA LEU A 304 -10.81 2.09 0.68
C LEU A 304 -11.50 0.73 0.59
N TYR A 305 -11.28 -0.03 -0.50
CA TYR A 305 -11.82 -1.39 -0.59
C TYR A 305 -11.26 -2.27 0.51
N GLY A 306 -9.93 -2.18 0.76
CA GLY A 306 -9.29 -2.91 1.85
C GLY A 306 -9.89 -2.55 3.22
N GLU A 307 -10.07 -1.27 3.48
CA GLU A 307 -10.66 -0.80 4.74
C GLU A 307 -12.13 -1.22 4.90
N ALA A 308 -12.94 -1.07 3.84
CA ALA A 308 -14.34 -1.46 3.86
C ALA A 308 -14.51 -2.97 4.07
N ILE A 309 -13.72 -3.78 3.35
CA ILE A 309 -13.72 -5.24 3.48
C ILE A 309 -13.28 -5.65 4.88
N GLN A 310 -12.17 -5.11 5.40
CA GLN A 310 -11.69 -5.45 6.75
C GLN A 310 -12.69 -5.02 7.84
N ALA A 311 -13.32 -3.86 7.69
CA ALA A 311 -14.33 -3.37 8.65
C ALA A 311 -15.60 -4.24 8.67
N ALA A 312 -16.00 -4.76 7.51
CA ALA A 312 -17.17 -5.63 7.37
C ALA A 312 -16.87 -7.11 7.71
N MET A 313 -15.59 -7.49 7.79
CA MET A 313 -15.17 -8.89 7.94
C MET A 313 -15.35 -9.37 9.38
N PRO A 314 -16.08 -10.47 9.60
CA PRO A 314 -16.19 -11.07 10.93
C PRO A 314 -14.81 -11.52 11.46
N ALA A 315 -14.56 -11.34 12.76
CA ALA A 315 -13.25 -11.65 13.37
C ALA A 315 -12.80 -13.11 13.14
N LEU A 316 -13.72 -14.07 13.19
CA LEU A 316 -13.41 -15.48 12.92
C LEU A 316 -13.05 -15.72 11.45
N ARG A 317 -13.67 -14.99 10.52
CA ARG A 317 -13.32 -15.05 9.09
C ARG A 317 -11.94 -14.47 8.86
N ALA A 318 -11.63 -13.31 9.43
CA ALA A 318 -10.31 -12.69 9.35
C ALA A 318 -9.20 -13.62 9.89
N ARG A 319 -9.47 -14.29 11.04
CA ARG A 319 -8.55 -15.29 11.62
C ARG A 319 -8.31 -16.45 10.64
N ALA A 320 -9.37 -17.04 10.11
CA ALA A 320 -9.27 -18.17 9.19
C ALA A 320 -8.48 -17.81 7.91
N LEU A 321 -8.71 -16.62 7.35
CA LEU A 321 -8.01 -16.17 6.15
C LEU A 321 -6.54 -15.87 6.41
N ARG A 322 -6.17 -15.31 7.59
CA ARG A 322 -4.76 -15.13 7.96
C ARG A 322 -4.02 -16.45 8.09
N ILE A 323 -4.67 -17.48 8.64
CA ILE A 323 -4.09 -18.83 8.71
C ILE A 323 -3.88 -19.38 7.30
N ARG A 324 -4.87 -19.28 6.42
CA ARG A 324 -4.75 -19.72 5.02
C ARG A 324 -3.62 -18.99 4.28
N LEU A 325 -3.48 -17.67 4.45
CA LEU A 325 -2.39 -16.88 3.89
C LEU A 325 -1.03 -17.38 4.41
N ALA A 326 -0.94 -17.61 5.72
CA ALA A 326 0.29 -18.14 6.33
C ALA A 326 0.66 -19.50 5.79
N GLU A 327 -0.28 -20.44 5.70
CA GLU A 327 -0.09 -21.77 5.14
C GLU A 327 0.36 -21.74 3.68
N ALA A 328 -0.25 -20.87 2.87
CA ALA A 328 0.08 -20.74 1.45
C ALA A 328 1.50 -20.19 1.20
N LEU A 329 1.99 -19.29 2.07
CA LEU A 329 3.31 -18.70 1.96
C LEU A 329 4.39 -19.39 2.80
N GLN A 330 4.03 -20.34 3.66
CA GLN A 330 4.98 -21.05 4.51
C GLN A 330 6.13 -21.73 3.74
N PRO A 331 5.92 -22.31 2.55
CA PRO A 331 7.04 -22.85 1.75
C PRO A 331 8.04 -21.77 1.31
N ASP A 332 7.58 -20.55 1.10
CA ASP A 332 8.41 -19.43 0.65
C ASP A 332 9.10 -18.74 1.85
N ALA A 333 8.56 -18.91 3.06
CA ALA A 333 9.08 -18.32 4.30
C ALA A 333 10.48 -18.84 4.68
N SER A 334 10.83 -20.05 4.26
CA SER A 334 12.19 -20.60 4.45
C SER A 334 13.19 -20.11 3.39
N VAL A 335 12.72 -19.41 2.37
CA VAL A 335 13.53 -19.00 1.21
C VAL A 335 13.74 -17.49 1.17
N THR A 336 12.71 -16.71 1.57
CA THR A 336 12.76 -15.24 1.51
C THR A 336 12.45 -14.60 2.86
N PRO A 337 13.28 -13.65 3.31
CA PRO A 337 13.07 -12.92 4.56
C PRO A 337 11.70 -12.23 4.65
N GLU A 338 11.21 -11.68 3.54
CA GLU A 338 9.93 -11.00 3.46
C GLU A 338 8.76 -11.96 3.72
N ALA A 339 8.85 -13.18 3.18
CA ALA A 339 7.81 -14.19 3.37
C ALA A 339 7.78 -14.67 4.83
N SER A 340 8.93 -14.90 5.48
CA SER A 340 8.97 -15.30 6.89
C SER A 340 8.33 -14.25 7.80
N LEU A 341 8.59 -12.97 7.54
CA LEU A 341 8.03 -11.86 8.31
C LEU A 341 6.50 -11.75 8.12
N ARG A 342 6.01 -11.91 6.89
CA ARG A 342 4.56 -11.89 6.58
C ARG A 342 3.83 -13.07 7.26
N VAL A 343 4.38 -14.28 7.13
CA VAL A 343 3.80 -15.49 7.73
C VAL A 343 3.76 -15.39 9.25
N ALA A 344 4.87 -15.02 9.89
CA ALA A 344 4.93 -14.84 11.33
C ALA A 344 3.89 -13.81 11.82
N ARG A 345 3.75 -12.69 11.12
CA ARG A 345 2.77 -11.66 11.43
C ARG A 345 1.34 -12.18 11.37
N TRP A 346 0.94 -12.85 10.27
CA TRP A 346 -0.43 -13.37 10.14
C TRP A 346 -0.77 -14.39 11.19
N LEU A 347 0.16 -15.29 11.55
CA LEU A 347 -0.04 -16.26 12.62
C LEU A 347 -0.21 -15.56 13.98
N LEU A 348 0.63 -14.56 14.30
CA LEU A 348 0.50 -13.78 15.53
C LEU A 348 -0.85 -13.03 15.60
N GLU A 349 -1.26 -12.38 14.50
CA GLU A 349 -2.54 -11.66 14.43
C GLU A 349 -3.75 -12.63 14.47
N ALA A 350 -3.57 -13.88 14.03
CA ALA A 350 -4.57 -14.93 14.18
C ALA A 350 -4.60 -15.54 15.59
N GLY A 351 -3.64 -15.19 16.47
CA GLY A 351 -3.53 -15.77 17.80
C GLY A 351 -3.04 -17.24 17.78
N GLU A 352 -2.31 -17.62 16.72
CA GLU A 352 -1.70 -18.95 16.59
C GLU A 352 -0.29 -18.98 17.20
N SER A 353 0.15 -20.17 17.58
CA SER A 353 1.53 -20.38 17.98
C SER A 353 2.45 -20.31 16.76
N VAL A 354 3.52 -19.53 16.84
CA VAL A 354 4.50 -19.41 15.77
C VAL A 354 5.75 -20.21 16.16
N PRO A 355 6.26 -21.11 15.28
CA PRO A 355 7.48 -21.84 15.56
C PRO A 355 8.67 -20.91 15.87
N PRO A 356 9.52 -21.26 16.84
CA PRO A 356 10.68 -20.42 17.22
C PRO A 356 11.61 -20.11 16.04
N ALA A 357 11.83 -21.09 15.16
CA ALA A 357 12.65 -20.90 13.96
C ALA A 357 12.07 -19.81 13.04
N LEU A 358 10.76 -19.87 12.75
CA LEU A 358 10.09 -18.85 11.92
C LEU A 358 10.12 -17.47 12.55
N LEU A 359 9.96 -17.37 13.88
CA LEU A 359 10.13 -16.11 14.62
C LEU A 359 11.56 -15.58 14.52
N GLY A 360 12.55 -16.47 14.57
CA GLY A 360 13.96 -16.14 14.36
C GLY A 360 14.23 -15.58 12.96
N ASP A 361 13.77 -16.28 11.93
CA ASP A 361 13.90 -15.84 10.53
C ASP A 361 13.22 -14.49 10.32
N ALA A 362 12.02 -14.30 10.86
CA ALA A 362 11.29 -13.05 10.79
C ALA A 362 12.01 -11.91 11.57
N ALA A 363 12.60 -12.22 12.73
CA ALA A 363 13.40 -11.26 13.51
C ALA A 363 14.64 -10.82 12.74
N GLN A 364 15.35 -11.78 12.15
CA GLN A 364 16.52 -11.50 11.30
C GLN A 364 16.14 -10.64 10.09
N ALA A 365 15.03 -10.96 9.43
CA ALA A 365 14.50 -10.19 8.32
C ALA A 365 14.19 -8.74 8.72
N ALA A 366 13.53 -8.53 9.86
CA ALA A 366 13.21 -7.21 10.37
C ALA A 366 14.47 -6.38 10.67
N ILE A 367 15.49 -6.98 11.29
CA ILE A 367 16.78 -6.32 11.56
C ILE A 367 17.47 -5.93 10.24
N ALA A 368 17.53 -6.87 9.28
CA ALA A 368 18.20 -6.66 7.99
C ALA A 368 17.52 -5.58 7.12
N THR A 369 16.21 -5.39 7.29
CA THR A 369 15.44 -4.37 6.57
C THR A 369 15.32 -3.04 7.33
N GLY A 370 16.06 -2.89 8.45
CA GLY A 370 16.20 -1.62 9.16
C GLY A 370 15.15 -1.36 10.24
N ASP A 371 14.42 -2.38 10.68
CA ASP A 371 13.56 -2.31 11.87
C ASP A 371 14.07 -3.22 13.01
N PRO A 372 15.14 -2.82 13.67
CA PRO A 372 15.69 -3.61 14.78
C PRO A 372 14.73 -3.68 15.98
N GLU A 373 13.81 -2.74 16.14
CA GLU A 373 12.82 -2.79 17.22
C GLU A 373 11.81 -3.92 17.02
N LEU A 374 11.26 -4.06 15.81
CA LEU A 374 10.40 -5.19 15.45
C LEU A 374 11.20 -6.50 15.56
N GLY A 375 12.44 -6.52 15.05
CA GLY A 375 13.32 -7.68 15.13
C GLY A 375 13.54 -8.13 16.58
N GLY A 376 13.79 -7.19 17.49
CA GLY A 376 13.92 -7.48 18.92
C GLY A 376 12.66 -8.10 19.53
N ARG A 377 11.49 -7.53 19.27
CA ARG A 377 10.20 -8.08 19.74
C ARG A 377 9.93 -9.50 19.21
N LEU A 378 10.25 -9.76 17.94
CA LEU A 378 10.08 -11.10 17.35
C LEU A 378 11.08 -12.10 17.95
N ALA A 379 12.33 -11.69 18.21
CA ALA A 379 13.35 -12.52 18.84
C ALA A 379 12.99 -12.85 20.29
N GLU A 380 12.45 -11.90 21.06
CA GLU A 380 11.91 -12.14 22.41
C GLU A 380 10.77 -13.15 22.38
N ARG A 381 9.85 -13.03 21.42
CA ARG A 381 8.79 -14.04 21.20
C ARG A 381 9.35 -15.39 20.82
N ALA A 382 10.45 -15.44 20.03
CA ALA A 382 11.13 -16.69 19.73
C ALA A 382 11.68 -17.37 21.00
N ILE A 383 12.25 -16.59 21.93
CA ILE A 383 12.72 -17.10 23.23
C ILE A 383 11.55 -17.64 24.05
N GLU A 384 10.45 -16.91 24.15
CA GLU A 384 9.22 -17.36 24.84
C GLU A 384 8.65 -18.67 24.25
N ALA A 385 8.79 -18.86 22.93
CA ALA A 385 8.38 -20.07 22.23
C ALA A 385 9.39 -21.22 22.32
N GLY A 386 10.48 -21.08 23.08
CA GLY A 386 11.52 -22.09 23.27
C GLY A 386 12.72 -21.98 22.33
N GLY A 387 12.89 -20.84 21.67
CA GLY A 387 14.08 -20.54 20.85
C GLY A 387 15.36 -20.51 21.70
N GLY A 388 16.41 -21.11 21.14
CA GLY A 388 17.70 -21.30 21.83
C GLY A 388 18.61 -20.06 21.76
N VAL A 389 19.92 -20.33 21.66
CA VAL A 389 20.99 -19.32 21.56
C VAL A 389 20.77 -18.34 20.42
N GLU A 390 20.30 -18.81 19.25
CA GLU A 390 20.07 -17.99 18.05
C GLU A 390 19.08 -16.85 18.33
N ALA A 391 17.98 -17.13 19.05
CA ALA A 391 17.00 -16.10 19.39
C ALA A 391 17.60 -15.01 20.32
N ARG A 392 18.47 -15.42 21.26
CA ARG A 392 19.18 -14.48 22.16
C ARG A 392 20.19 -13.62 21.38
N LEU A 393 20.89 -14.20 20.42
CA LEU A 393 21.78 -13.47 19.51
C LEU A 393 21.03 -12.41 18.71
N LEU A 394 19.82 -12.73 18.23
CA LEU A 394 18.98 -11.77 17.51
C LEU A 394 18.49 -10.64 18.41
N VAL A 395 18.17 -10.90 19.69
CA VAL A 395 17.87 -9.83 20.67
C VAL A 395 19.09 -8.94 20.85
N ALA A 396 20.29 -9.52 21.05
CA ALA A 396 21.52 -8.75 21.22
C ALA A 396 21.84 -7.91 19.96
N ARG A 397 21.72 -8.48 18.76
CA ARG A 397 21.89 -7.76 17.49
C ARG A 397 20.90 -6.59 17.35
N SER A 398 19.63 -6.80 17.70
CA SER A 398 18.62 -5.76 17.73
C SER A 398 19.00 -4.60 18.66
N LEU A 399 19.46 -4.92 19.87
CA LEU A 399 19.88 -3.94 20.85
C LEU A 399 21.15 -3.19 20.41
N ALA A 400 22.13 -3.88 19.85
CA ALA A 400 23.34 -3.29 19.30
C ALA A 400 23.04 -2.35 18.13
N ALA A 401 22.14 -2.73 17.20
CA ALA A 401 21.70 -1.87 16.10
C ALA A 401 20.97 -0.59 16.59
N ARG A 402 20.47 -0.59 17.83
CA ARG A 402 19.87 0.56 18.52
C ARG A 402 20.86 1.30 19.43
N ASN A 403 22.17 1.02 19.33
CA ASN A 403 23.25 1.56 20.17
C ASN A 403 23.08 1.26 21.67
N ARG A 404 22.41 0.18 22.06
CA ARG A 404 22.21 -0.27 23.44
C ARG A 404 23.18 -1.40 23.76
N PHE A 405 24.50 -1.12 23.74
CA PHE A 405 25.54 -2.13 23.82
C PHE A 405 25.60 -2.85 25.18
N ASP A 406 25.32 -2.15 26.28
CA ASP A 406 25.29 -2.76 27.62
C ASP A 406 24.13 -3.76 27.74
N ASP A 407 22.97 -3.41 27.22
CA ASP A 407 21.80 -4.30 27.19
C ASP A 407 22.03 -5.49 26.24
N ALA A 408 22.72 -5.28 25.13
CA ALA A 408 23.09 -6.36 24.22
C ALA A 408 24.03 -7.36 24.90
N ALA A 409 25.02 -6.89 25.61
CA ALA A 409 25.92 -7.75 26.40
C ALA A 409 25.16 -8.51 27.50
N ALA A 410 24.22 -7.85 28.19
CA ALA A 410 23.37 -8.48 29.19
C ALA A 410 22.46 -9.58 28.59
N ALA A 411 21.92 -9.37 27.36
CA ALA A 411 21.09 -10.35 26.68
C ALA A 411 21.87 -11.63 26.30
N LEU A 412 23.18 -11.53 26.10
CA LEU A 412 24.07 -12.66 25.83
C LEU A 412 24.56 -13.38 27.11
N ALA A 413 24.37 -12.79 28.27
CA ALA A 413 24.83 -13.40 29.53
C ALA A 413 24.17 -14.78 29.72
N GLY A 414 24.99 -15.82 29.88
CA GLY A 414 24.54 -17.20 30.01
C GLY A 414 24.19 -17.92 28.73
N ALA A 415 24.26 -17.28 27.57
CA ALA A 415 24.05 -17.93 26.27
C ALA A 415 25.13 -19.00 25.98
N GLU A 416 26.32 -18.81 26.47
CA GLU A 416 27.44 -19.78 26.35
C GLU A 416 27.08 -21.20 26.87
N GLN A 417 26.25 -21.28 27.92
CA GLN A 417 25.83 -22.54 28.51
C GLN A 417 24.78 -23.29 27.67
N MET A 418 24.24 -22.63 26.65
CA MET A 418 23.22 -23.16 25.75
C MET A 418 23.79 -23.61 24.39
N ILE A 419 25.11 -23.51 24.21
CA ILE A 419 25.77 -23.89 22.95
C ILE A 419 25.93 -25.41 22.94
N GLU A 420 25.09 -26.08 22.16
CA GLU A 420 25.10 -27.54 22.05
C GLU A 420 25.77 -28.07 20.77
N THR A 421 25.94 -27.22 19.74
CA THR A 421 26.48 -27.64 18.44
C THR A 421 27.61 -26.72 17.97
N PRO A 422 28.54 -27.23 17.10
CA PRO A 422 29.58 -26.39 16.49
C PRO A 422 29.03 -25.21 15.70
N ASP A 423 27.88 -25.35 15.04
CA ASP A 423 27.26 -24.29 14.24
C ASP A 423 26.75 -23.15 15.12
N THR A 424 26.11 -23.47 16.26
CA THR A 424 25.70 -22.45 17.25
C THR A 424 26.89 -21.77 17.90
N ALA A 425 28.02 -22.47 18.08
CA ALA A 425 29.26 -21.89 18.58
C ALA A 425 29.85 -20.85 17.58
N VAL A 426 29.86 -21.17 16.27
CA VAL A 426 30.34 -20.25 15.24
C VAL A 426 29.46 -18.99 15.17
N THR A 427 28.14 -19.15 15.21
CA THR A 427 27.20 -18.02 15.19
C THR A 427 27.35 -17.14 16.43
N TYR A 428 27.71 -17.70 17.58
CA TYR A 428 27.96 -16.94 18.82
C TYR A 428 29.26 -16.13 18.78
N LEU A 429 30.28 -16.62 18.05
CA LEU A 429 31.59 -15.98 17.97
C LEU A 429 31.70 -14.91 16.86
N GLN A 430 30.75 -14.84 15.95
CA GLN A 430 30.62 -13.79 14.92
C GLN A 430 29.82 -12.58 15.40
#